data_4decfe4665e19ffa1e9e37f4994d5613
#
_entry.id   4decfe4665e19ffa1e9e37f4994d5613
#
_cell.length_a   1.000
_cell.length_b   1.000
_cell.length_c   1.000
_cell.angle_alpha   90.00
_cell.angle_beta   90.00
_cell.angle_gamma   90.00
#
_symmetry.space_group_name_H-M   'P 1'
#
loop_
_entity.id
_entity.type
_entity.pdbx_description
1 polymer ?
#
loop_
_entity_poly.entity_id
_entity_poly.type
_entity_poly.pdbx_seq_one_letter_code
_entity_poly.pdbx_strand_id
1 'polypeptide(L)'
;KTYNKLKEANKNFEIIFASSDRDEKAFNEYFKEMPWLALPYADRERKERLSKVFNVEGIPTFVMLDADLNVINAGARAAVGADPEGENFPWAPKPVNNFSDDGPGDINDYPGVCVMASKLSKDEKVRLADNLNSIACKYRDEAKAEGRDPDYIFFTGSNEGVGERVLQMAKVDPANIEAGKVQLILMDIPDNGGYYVGEQVAMADVAAAVETFLGAYVAKALE
;
A
#
# COMPACT_ATOMS: atom_id res chain seq x y z
N LYS A 1 -5.70 -20.39 10.01
CA LYS A 1 -4.58 -21.10 9.30
C LYS A 1 -3.30 -20.29 9.39
N THR A 2 -3.24 -19.09 8.83
CA THR A 2 -2.05 -18.21 8.82
C THR A 2 -1.50 -17.94 10.23
N TYR A 3 -2.36 -17.66 11.22
CA TYR A 3 -1.97 -17.49 12.63
C TYR A 3 -1.12 -18.68 13.15
N ASN A 4 -1.59 -19.92 12.95
CA ASN A 4 -0.87 -21.09 13.43
C ASN A 4 0.49 -21.26 12.73
N LYS A 5 0.55 -21.02 11.41
CA LYS A 5 1.81 -21.07 10.65
C LYS A 5 2.84 -20.06 11.17
N LEU A 6 2.41 -18.84 11.42
CA LEU A 6 3.29 -17.80 11.98
C LEU A 6 3.77 -18.16 13.39
N LYS A 7 2.91 -18.76 14.25
CA LYS A 7 3.31 -19.27 15.56
C LYS A 7 4.29 -20.44 15.46
N GLU A 8 4.06 -21.38 14.56
CA GLU A 8 4.98 -22.49 14.25
C GLU A 8 6.33 -22.00 13.72
N ALA A 9 6.33 -20.93 12.93
CA ALA A 9 7.53 -20.25 12.46
C ALA A 9 8.20 -19.35 13.52
N ASN A 10 7.74 -19.39 14.78
CA ASN A 10 8.23 -18.60 15.91
C ASN A 10 8.20 -17.07 15.68
N LYS A 11 7.23 -16.59 14.89
CA LYS A 11 7.01 -15.15 14.76
C LYS A 11 6.43 -14.61 16.07
N ASN A 12 7.06 -13.57 16.61
CA ASN A 12 6.60 -12.93 17.86
C ASN A 12 5.46 -11.95 17.56
N PHE A 13 4.23 -12.41 17.69
CA PHE A 13 3.03 -11.58 17.54
C PHE A 13 1.85 -12.18 18.30
N GLU A 14 0.81 -11.37 18.49
CA GLU A 14 -0.49 -11.83 19.00
C GLU A 14 -1.64 -11.09 18.32
N ILE A 15 -2.79 -11.72 18.27
CA ILE A 15 -4.02 -11.09 17.79
C ILE A 15 -4.91 -10.83 19.01
N ILE A 16 -5.51 -9.64 19.04
CA ILE A 16 -6.52 -9.28 20.03
C ILE A 16 -7.82 -8.99 19.30
N PHE A 17 -8.79 -9.86 19.50
CA PHE A 17 -10.13 -9.69 18.94
C PHE A 17 -10.95 -8.67 19.73
N ALA A 18 -11.45 -7.63 19.08
CA ALA A 18 -12.35 -6.64 19.64
C ALA A 18 -13.73 -6.76 18.96
N SER A 19 -14.66 -7.42 19.64
CA SER A 19 -15.96 -7.77 19.07
C SER A 19 -16.92 -6.58 18.91
N SER A 20 -17.67 -6.60 17.82
CA SER A 20 -18.87 -5.77 17.62
C SER A 20 -20.17 -6.57 17.71
N ASP A 21 -20.13 -7.78 18.30
CA ASP A 21 -21.33 -8.59 18.51
C ASP A 21 -22.35 -7.85 19.38
N ARG A 22 -23.62 -8.14 19.17
CA ARG A 22 -24.72 -7.46 19.83
C ARG A 22 -24.86 -7.81 21.31
N ASP A 23 -24.43 -9.01 21.69
CA ASP A 23 -24.52 -9.51 23.05
C ASP A 23 -23.34 -10.45 23.41
N GLU A 24 -23.13 -10.68 24.70
CA GLU A 24 -22.04 -11.49 25.22
C GLU A 24 -22.14 -12.97 24.81
N LYS A 25 -23.35 -13.47 24.61
CA LYS A 25 -23.57 -14.86 24.18
C LYS A 25 -23.03 -15.05 22.76
N ALA A 26 -23.38 -14.16 21.84
CA ALA A 26 -22.90 -14.19 20.46
C ALA A 26 -21.35 -14.05 20.40
N PHE A 27 -20.79 -13.13 21.21
CA PHE A 27 -19.35 -13.01 21.38
C PHE A 27 -18.71 -14.32 21.83
N ASN A 28 -19.21 -14.93 22.90
CA ASN A 28 -18.65 -16.16 23.44
C ASN A 28 -18.74 -17.35 22.46
N GLU A 29 -19.84 -17.45 21.72
CA GLU A 29 -20.00 -18.49 20.70
C GLU A 29 -18.99 -18.31 19.55
N TYR A 30 -18.81 -17.10 19.07
CA TYR A 30 -17.87 -16.81 17.99
C TYR A 30 -16.42 -16.93 18.44
N PHE A 31 -16.07 -16.40 19.62
CA PHE A 31 -14.71 -16.42 20.15
C PHE A 31 -14.19 -17.83 20.46
N LYS A 32 -15.06 -18.81 20.74
CA LYS A 32 -14.65 -20.21 20.96
C LYS A 32 -13.86 -20.82 19.79
N GLU A 33 -14.06 -20.32 18.59
CA GLU A 33 -13.38 -20.80 17.37
C GLU A 33 -12.02 -20.13 17.15
N MET A 34 -11.65 -19.16 17.98
CA MET A 34 -10.46 -18.33 17.79
C MET A 34 -9.32 -18.79 18.69
N PRO A 35 -8.10 -19.00 18.15
CA PRO A 35 -6.94 -19.44 18.93
C PRO A 35 -6.15 -18.29 19.57
N TRP A 36 -6.62 -17.05 19.52
CA TRP A 36 -5.96 -15.84 19.99
C TRP A 36 -6.70 -15.17 21.12
N LEU A 37 -6.22 -14.01 21.59
CA LEU A 37 -6.80 -13.26 22.68
C LEU A 37 -8.01 -12.43 22.24
N ALA A 38 -8.84 -12.03 23.20
CA ALA A 38 -9.92 -11.08 22.98
C ALA A 38 -9.99 -10.02 24.08
N LEU A 39 -10.43 -8.83 23.67
CA LEU A 39 -10.89 -7.82 24.62
C LEU A 39 -12.15 -8.34 25.31
N PRO A 40 -12.25 -8.31 26.66
CA PRO A 40 -13.47 -8.73 27.36
C PRO A 40 -14.72 -8.04 26.81
N TYR A 41 -15.79 -8.79 26.59
CA TYR A 41 -17.03 -8.24 26.02
C TYR A 41 -17.57 -7.05 26.84
N ALA A 42 -17.47 -7.12 28.17
CA ALA A 42 -17.93 -6.06 29.07
C ALA A 42 -17.17 -4.72 28.88
N ASP A 43 -15.97 -4.72 28.31
CA ASP A 43 -15.16 -3.51 28.12
C ASP A 43 -15.50 -2.76 26.83
N ARG A 44 -16.77 -2.34 26.74
CA ARG A 44 -17.29 -1.61 25.55
C ARG A 44 -16.63 -0.26 25.35
N GLU A 45 -16.28 0.40 26.45
CA GLU A 45 -15.60 1.71 26.38
C GLU A 45 -14.23 1.60 25.69
N ARG A 46 -13.44 0.60 26.05
CA ARG A 46 -12.14 0.36 25.40
C ARG A 46 -12.31 -0.04 23.93
N LYS A 47 -13.31 -0.86 23.62
CA LYS A 47 -13.65 -1.21 22.22
C LYS A 47 -13.95 0.03 21.40
N GLU A 48 -14.77 0.95 21.90
CA GLU A 48 -15.11 2.20 21.21
C GLU A 48 -13.90 3.11 21.05
N ARG A 49 -13.05 3.20 22.08
CA ARG A 49 -11.80 3.96 22.01
C ARG A 49 -10.87 3.41 20.93
N LEU A 50 -10.67 2.09 20.88
CA LEU A 50 -9.85 1.45 19.83
C LEU A 50 -10.43 1.71 18.44
N SER A 51 -11.75 1.62 18.27
CA SER A 51 -12.39 1.92 16.99
C SER A 51 -12.14 3.36 16.53
N LYS A 52 -12.12 4.31 17.47
CA LYS A 52 -11.79 5.73 17.16
C LYS A 52 -10.31 5.93 16.86
N VAL A 53 -9.42 5.36 17.69
CA VAL A 53 -7.96 5.49 17.52
C VAL A 53 -7.52 4.94 16.16
N PHE A 54 -8.10 3.82 15.72
CA PHE A 54 -7.74 3.18 14.45
C PHE A 54 -8.66 3.55 13.29
N ASN A 55 -9.50 4.56 13.45
CA ASN A 55 -10.47 5.03 12.44
C ASN A 55 -11.23 3.87 11.77
N VAL A 56 -11.84 3.01 12.60
CA VAL A 56 -12.58 1.83 12.09
C VAL A 56 -13.92 2.27 11.51
N GLU A 57 -14.00 2.33 10.20
CA GLU A 57 -15.22 2.73 9.45
C GLU A 57 -16.16 1.57 9.15
N GLY A 58 -15.65 0.33 9.21
CA GLY A 58 -16.42 -0.87 8.91
C GLY A 58 -15.86 -2.13 9.57
N ILE A 59 -16.62 -3.22 9.54
CA ILE A 59 -16.20 -4.52 10.05
C ILE A 59 -16.39 -5.59 8.97
N PRO A 60 -15.45 -6.57 8.92
CA PRO A 60 -14.28 -6.73 9.77
C PRO A 60 -13.11 -5.83 9.35
N THR A 61 -12.42 -5.25 10.32
CA THR A 61 -11.16 -4.51 10.14
C THR A 61 -10.03 -5.26 10.82
N PHE A 62 -8.84 -5.26 10.24
CA PHE A 62 -7.63 -5.84 10.82
C PHE A 62 -6.49 -4.84 10.72
N VAL A 63 -6.01 -4.37 11.88
CA VAL A 63 -4.92 -3.41 12.01
C VAL A 63 -3.68 -4.13 12.52
N MET A 64 -2.56 -3.97 11.85
CA MET A 64 -1.27 -4.49 12.28
C MET A 64 -0.47 -3.39 12.98
N LEU A 65 0.04 -3.71 14.17
CA LEU A 65 0.86 -2.82 14.99
C LEU A 65 2.26 -3.39 15.17
N ASP A 66 3.24 -2.51 15.39
CA ASP A 66 4.56 -2.90 15.87
C ASP A 66 4.57 -3.09 17.41
N ALA A 67 5.74 -3.39 17.97
CA ALA A 67 5.91 -3.60 19.41
C ALA A 67 5.73 -2.31 20.22
N ASP A 68 5.91 -1.15 19.63
CA ASP A 68 5.73 0.17 20.21
C ASP A 68 4.31 0.71 20.02
N LEU A 69 3.41 -0.12 19.47
CA LEU A 69 2.00 0.15 19.18
C LEU A 69 1.79 1.17 18.03
N ASN A 70 2.80 1.43 17.21
CA ASN A 70 2.61 2.19 16.00
C ASN A 70 1.92 1.34 14.93
N VAL A 71 1.07 1.96 14.13
CA VAL A 71 0.39 1.27 13.03
C VAL A 71 1.41 0.93 11.93
N ILE A 72 1.55 -0.38 11.65
CA ILE A 72 2.27 -0.88 10.48
C ILE A 72 1.36 -0.84 9.25
N ASN A 73 0.12 -1.35 9.40
CA ASN A 73 -0.86 -1.44 8.31
C ASN A 73 -2.27 -1.37 8.88
N ALA A 74 -3.02 -0.34 8.55
CA ALA A 74 -4.41 -0.14 9.00
C ALA A 74 -5.41 -1.04 8.24
N GLY A 75 -5.06 -1.47 7.03
CA GLY A 75 -5.89 -2.31 6.14
C GLY A 75 -5.35 -3.72 5.92
N ALA A 76 -4.67 -4.32 6.91
CA ALA A 76 -3.96 -5.59 6.76
C ALA A 76 -4.84 -6.81 6.37
N ARG A 77 -6.17 -6.69 6.42
CA ARG A 77 -7.08 -7.79 6.09
C ARG A 77 -6.88 -8.33 4.67
N ALA A 78 -6.75 -7.45 3.68
CA ALA A 78 -6.53 -7.82 2.29
C ALA A 78 -5.16 -8.51 2.11
N ALA A 79 -4.11 -7.94 2.72
CA ALA A 79 -2.75 -8.47 2.67
C ALA A 79 -2.66 -9.89 3.28
N VAL A 80 -3.30 -10.13 4.43
CA VAL A 80 -3.38 -11.47 5.04
C VAL A 80 -4.15 -12.45 4.15
N GLY A 81 -5.24 -11.98 3.50
CA GLY A 81 -6.03 -12.80 2.60
C GLY A 81 -5.25 -13.25 1.35
N ALA A 82 -4.39 -12.38 0.84
CA ALA A 82 -3.52 -12.66 -0.30
C ALA A 82 -2.29 -13.51 0.05
N ASP A 83 -1.90 -13.57 1.33
CA ASP A 83 -0.72 -14.27 1.83
C ASP A 83 -1.09 -15.30 2.92
N PRO A 84 -1.77 -16.39 2.57
CA PRO A 84 -2.19 -17.41 3.54
C PRO A 84 -1.03 -18.16 4.20
N GLU A 85 0.18 -18.12 3.61
CA GLU A 85 1.38 -18.72 4.18
C GLU A 85 2.10 -17.79 5.17
N GLY A 86 1.84 -16.47 5.13
CA GLY A 86 2.43 -15.47 6.01
C GLY A 86 3.88 -15.13 5.64
N GLU A 87 4.26 -15.31 4.38
CA GLU A 87 5.62 -15.05 3.88
C GLU A 87 5.98 -13.56 3.99
N ASN A 88 4.99 -12.68 3.79
CA ASN A 88 5.17 -11.22 3.81
C ASN A 88 4.87 -10.60 5.19
N PHE A 89 4.73 -11.42 6.26
CA PHE A 89 4.54 -10.88 7.61
C PHE A 89 5.67 -9.90 7.99
N PRO A 90 5.37 -8.73 8.58
CA PRO A 90 4.11 -8.26 9.18
C PRO A 90 3.17 -7.49 8.22
N TRP A 91 3.21 -7.74 6.93
CA TRP A 91 2.37 -7.10 5.90
C TRP A 91 2.46 -5.58 5.90
N ALA A 92 3.66 -5.06 6.15
CA ALA A 92 3.92 -3.63 6.02
C ALA A 92 3.64 -3.19 4.57
N PRO A 93 3.02 -2.05 4.36
CA PRO A 93 2.86 -1.50 3.03
C PRO A 93 4.21 -1.39 2.33
N LYS A 94 4.25 -1.87 1.09
CA LYS A 94 5.45 -1.74 0.26
C LYS A 94 5.68 -0.27 -0.05
N PRO A 95 6.93 0.20 -0.06
CA PRO A 95 7.21 1.57 -0.52
C PRO A 95 6.82 1.80 -1.98
N VAL A 96 6.95 0.74 -2.80
CA VAL A 96 6.59 0.73 -4.22
C VAL A 96 5.65 -0.44 -4.46
N ASN A 97 4.45 -0.18 -4.96
CA ASN A 97 3.47 -1.18 -5.34
C ASN A 97 3.56 -1.49 -6.84
N ASN A 98 3.11 -2.67 -7.25
CA ASN A 98 2.98 -3.02 -8.66
C ASN A 98 1.50 -3.18 -9.04
N PHE A 99 1.04 -2.49 -10.07
CA PHE A 99 -0.37 -2.51 -10.49
C PHE A 99 -0.92 -3.90 -10.82
N SER A 100 -0.07 -4.80 -11.32
CA SER A 100 -0.51 -6.16 -11.67
C SER A 100 -0.62 -7.07 -10.44
N ASP A 101 0.24 -6.86 -9.44
CA ASP A 101 0.40 -7.77 -8.30
C ASP A 101 -0.32 -7.23 -7.04
N ASP A 102 -0.29 -5.90 -6.83
CA ASP A 102 -0.80 -5.23 -5.63
C ASP A 102 -2.11 -4.43 -5.90
N GLY A 103 -2.47 -4.23 -7.17
CA GLY A 103 -3.66 -3.46 -7.55
C GLY A 103 -3.47 -1.94 -7.47
N PRO A 104 -4.57 -1.15 -7.47
CA PRO A 104 -4.51 0.31 -7.53
C PRO A 104 -4.11 0.97 -6.20
N GLY A 105 -4.12 0.26 -5.08
CA GLY A 105 -3.86 0.85 -3.77
C GLY A 105 -4.72 2.10 -3.51
N ASP A 106 -4.13 3.08 -2.84
CA ASP A 106 -4.79 4.33 -2.45
C ASP A 106 -4.60 5.46 -3.49
N ILE A 107 -4.44 5.13 -4.78
CA ILE A 107 -4.19 6.10 -5.86
C ILE A 107 -5.31 7.15 -6.03
N ASN A 108 -6.49 6.87 -5.50
CA ASN A 108 -7.60 7.80 -5.50
C ASN A 108 -7.50 8.86 -4.38
N ASP A 109 -6.72 8.58 -3.35
CA ASP A 109 -6.63 9.40 -2.14
C ASP A 109 -5.33 10.20 -2.07
N TYR A 110 -4.28 9.75 -2.77
CA TYR A 110 -2.96 10.37 -2.80
C TYR A 110 -2.40 10.48 -4.22
N PRO A 111 -1.60 11.52 -4.52
CA PRO A 111 -0.89 11.61 -5.79
C PRO A 111 0.01 10.39 -6.03
N GLY A 112 -0.21 9.69 -7.15
CA GLY A 112 0.48 8.46 -7.51
C GLY A 112 1.60 8.68 -8.51
N VAL A 113 2.84 8.43 -8.13
CA VAL A 113 3.99 8.35 -9.04
C VAL A 113 4.00 7.00 -9.72
N CYS A 114 3.59 6.96 -10.97
CA CYS A 114 3.45 5.75 -11.77
C CYS A 114 4.62 5.63 -12.76
N VAL A 115 5.42 4.60 -12.60
CA VAL A 115 6.54 4.28 -13.50
C VAL A 115 6.13 3.12 -14.38
N MET A 116 5.86 3.43 -15.65
CA MET A 116 5.17 2.55 -16.59
C MET A 116 6.08 2.07 -17.71
N ALA A 117 6.10 0.77 -17.95
CA ALA A 117 6.77 0.17 -19.11
C ALA A 117 5.75 -0.35 -20.13
N SER A 118 6.18 -0.60 -21.36
CA SER A 118 5.35 -1.30 -22.34
C SER A 118 5.04 -2.73 -21.89
N LYS A 119 6.07 -3.45 -21.40
CA LYS A 119 5.99 -4.77 -20.78
C LYS A 119 7.03 -4.90 -19.68
N LEU A 120 6.78 -5.75 -18.68
CA LEU A 120 7.70 -6.09 -17.62
C LEU A 120 7.72 -7.62 -17.43
N SER A 121 8.88 -8.22 -17.53
CA SER A 121 9.14 -9.56 -17.01
C SER A 121 9.12 -9.55 -15.49
N LYS A 122 9.03 -10.72 -14.86
CA LYS A 122 9.07 -10.84 -13.39
C LYS A 122 10.32 -10.20 -12.78
N ASP A 123 11.49 -10.43 -13.39
CA ASP A 123 12.76 -9.89 -12.90
C ASP A 123 12.86 -8.37 -13.09
N GLU A 124 12.28 -7.83 -14.16
CA GLU A 124 12.23 -6.39 -14.39
C GLU A 124 11.30 -5.67 -13.43
N LYS A 125 10.16 -6.28 -13.05
CA LYS A 125 9.29 -5.75 -12.00
C LYS A 125 10.04 -5.57 -10.68
N VAL A 126 10.80 -6.60 -10.26
CA VAL A 126 11.60 -6.56 -9.03
C VAL A 126 12.66 -5.46 -9.12
N ARG A 127 13.46 -5.46 -10.19
CA ARG A 127 14.52 -4.45 -10.38
C ARG A 127 13.98 -3.02 -10.43
N LEU A 128 12.86 -2.81 -11.08
CA LEU A 128 12.25 -1.49 -11.18
C LEU A 128 11.74 -1.02 -9.81
N ALA A 129 11.11 -1.89 -9.03
CA ALA A 129 10.69 -1.60 -7.67
C ALA A 129 11.91 -1.29 -6.77
N ASP A 130 12.99 -2.08 -6.86
CA ASP A 130 14.23 -1.85 -6.11
C ASP A 130 14.87 -0.51 -6.44
N ASN A 131 14.91 -0.13 -7.72
CA ASN A 131 15.46 1.16 -8.17
C ASN A 131 14.64 2.36 -7.66
N LEU A 132 13.34 2.21 -7.45
CA LEU A 132 12.47 3.24 -6.87
C LEU A 132 12.45 3.24 -5.35
N ASN A 133 12.89 2.16 -4.71
CA ASN A 133 12.68 1.94 -3.27
C ASN A 133 13.28 3.07 -2.42
N SER A 134 14.46 3.57 -2.78
CA SER A 134 15.14 4.62 -2.01
C SER A 134 14.34 5.92 -1.96
N ILE A 135 13.80 6.36 -3.11
CA ILE A 135 13.02 7.59 -3.18
C ILE A 135 11.63 7.41 -2.55
N ALA A 136 11.00 6.27 -2.75
CA ALA A 136 9.72 5.96 -2.14
C ALA A 136 9.81 5.89 -0.60
N CYS A 137 10.87 5.26 -0.07
CA CYS A 137 11.15 5.26 1.37
C CYS A 137 11.40 6.68 1.91
N LYS A 138 12.16 7.52 1.18
CA LYS A 138 12.41 8.91 1.58
C LYS A 138 11.10 9.65 1.86
N TYR A 139 10.19 9.71 0.88
CA TYR A 139 8.91 10.42 1.04
C TYR A 139 8.02 9.81 2.13
N ARG A 140 7.96 8.49 2.23
CA ARG A 140 7.22 7.81 3.29
C ARG A 140 7.77 8.13 4.68
N ASP A 141 9.09 8.05 4.86
CA ASP A 141 9.74 8.19 6.17
C ASP A 141 9.74 9.65 6.63
N GLU A 142 9.85 10.61 5.70
CA GLU A 142 9.67 12.05 5.96
C GLU A 142 8.26 12.34 6.45
N ALA A 143 7.23 11.86 5.73
CA ALA A 143 5.84 12.03 6.13
C ALA A 143 5.55 11.42 7.51
N LYS A 144 6.07 10.21 7.76
CA LYS A 144 5.92 9.53 9.05
C LYS A 144 6.60 10.30 10.18
N ALA A 145 7.78 10.85 9.97
CA ALA A 145 8.50 11.64 10.98
C ALA A 145 7.76 12.93 11.34
N GLU A 146 7.04 13.51 10.40
CA GLU A 146 6.23 14.72 10.58
C GLU A 146 4.79 14.42 11.03
N GLY A 147 4.40 13.15 11.15
CA GLY A 147 3.07 12.74 11.58
C GLY A 147 1.96 13.12 10.59
N ARG A 148 2.26 13.20 9.30
CA ARG A 148 1.35 13.53 8.21
C ARG A 148 1.21 12.40 7.20
N ASP A 149 0.22 12.49 6.35
CA ASP A 149 0.05 11.59 5.22
C ASP A 149 1.18 11.76 4.18
N PRO A 150 1.48 10.72 3.38
CA PRO A 150 2.51 10.78 2.35
C PRO A 150 2.13 11.78 1.25
N ASP A 151 3.09 12.60 0.78
CA ASP A 151 2.88 13.50 -0.36
C ASP A 151 2.64 12.72 -1.65
N TYR A 152 3.28 11.55 -1.75
CA TYR A 152 3.22 10.69 -2.94
C TYR A 152 3.22 9.22 -2.54
N ILE A 153 2.51 8.41 -3.32
CA ILE A 153 2.62 6.95 -3.32
C ILE A 153 3.20 6.48 -4.64
N PHE A 154 3.92 5.34 -4.63
CA PHE A 154 4.74 4.93 -5.76
C PHE A 154 4.26 3.61 -6.34
N PHE A 155 4.18 3.58 -7.67
CA PHE A 155 3.75 2.42 -8.44
C PHE A 155 4.68 2.10 -9.58
N THR A 156 4.80 0.81 -9.86
CA THR A 156 5.32 0.30 -11.12
C THR A 156 4.20 -0.41 -11.89
N GLY A 157 4.30 -0.45 -13.20
CA GLY A 157 3.30 -1.15 -14.00
C GLY A 157 3.70 -1.31 -15.46
N SER A 158 2.84 -2.01 -16.18
CA SER A 158 2.94 -2.19 -17.61
C SER A 158 1.55 -2.12 -18.25
N ASN A 159 1.46 -2.32 -19.55
CA ASN A 159 0.21 -2.30 -20.30
C ASN A 159 -0.67 -3.54 -20.00
N GLU A 160 -0.98 -3.74 -18.70
CA GLU A 160 -1.80 -4.85 -18.21
C GLU A 160 -2.70 -4.39 -17.07
N GLY A 161 -3.97 -4.78 -17.08
CA GLY A 161 -4.90 -4.57 -15.96
C GLY A 161 -5.06 -3.10 -15.55
N VAL A 162 -4.70 -2.75 -14.32
CA VAL A 162 -4.77 -1.37 -13.81
C VAL A 162 -3.77 -0.47 -14.53
N GLY A 163 -2.58 -0.98 -14.85
CA GLY A 163 -1.56 -0.22 -15.56
C GLY A 163 -2.00 0.23 -16.95
N GLU A 164 -2.76 -0.60 -17.69
CA GLU A 164 -3.37 -0.22 -18.97
C GLU A 164 -4.29 1.00 -18.80
N ARG A 165 -5.11 1.01 -17.74
CA ARG A 165 -6.00 2.16 -17.46
C ARG A 165 -5.22 3.43 -17.12
N VAL A 166 -4.13 3.33 -16.37
CA VAL A 166 -3.26 4.47 -16.05
C VAL A 166 -2.68 5.06 -17.35
N LEU A 167 -2.15 4.22 -18.24
CA LEU A 167 -1.64 4.66 -19.55
C LEU A 167 -2.73 5.33 -20.40
N GLN A 168 -3.94 4.76 -20.44
CA GLN A 168 -5.07 5.34 -21.16
C GLN A 168 -5.50 6.70 -20.59
N MET A 169 -5.60 6.83 -19.26
CA MET A 169 -5.95 8.09 -18.60
C MET A 169 -4.91 9.18 -18.85
N ALA A 170 -3.63 8.81 -18.81
CA ALA A 170 -2.52 9.70 -19.12
C ALA A 170 -2.31 9.95 -20.64
N LYS A 171 -3.12 9.32 -21.49
CA LYS A 171 -3.03 9.40 -22.97
C LYS A 171 -1.66 8.96 -23.50
N VAL A 172 -1.01 8.03 -22.84
CA VAL A 172 0.27 7.44 -23.24
C VAL A 172 0.00 6.16 -24.02
N ASP A 173 0.46 6.12 -25.27
CA ASP A 173 0.44 4.90 -26.07
C ASP A 173 1.60 3.99 -25.63
N PRO A 174 1.32 2.79 -25.11
CA PRO A 174 2.36 1.85 -24.67
C PRO A 174 3.31 1.43 -25.80
N ALA A 175 2.89 1.52 -27.06
CA ALA A 175 3.74 1.22 -28.22
C ALA A 175 4.87 2.26 -28.40
N ASN A 176 4.69 3.47 -27.86
CA ASN A 176 5.68 4.53 -27.92
C ASN A 176 6.70 4.47 -26.74
N ILE A 177 6.51 3.57 -25.77
CA ILE A 177 7.49 3.36 -24.72
C ILE A 177 8.62 2.48 -25.24
N GLU A 178 9.80 3.05 -25.36
CA GLU A 178 10.98 2.37 -25.88
C GLU A 178 11.38 1.16 -25.04
N ALA A 179 11.87 0.11 -25.67
CA ALA A 179 12.35 -1.08 -24.96
C ALA A 179 13.48 -0.74 -24.00
N GLY A 180 13.38 -1.22 -22.77
CA GLY A 180 14.35 -0.94 -21.70
C GLY A 180 14.19 0.43 -21.02
N LYS A 181 13.22 1.24 -21.48
CA LYS A 181 12.84 2.50 -20.82
C LYS A 181 11.49 2.37 -20.10
N VAL A 182 11.24 3.34 -19.25
CA VAL A 182 9.98 3.54 -18.54
C VAL A 182 9.46 4.96 -18.75
N GLN A 183 8.17 5.12 -18.77
CA GLN A 183 7.47 6.40 -18.83
C GLN A 183 7.13 6.85 -17.42
N LEU A 184 7.50 8.07 -17.05
CA LEU A 184 7.07 8.69 -15.80
C LEU A 184 5.69 9.31 -15.98
N ILE A 185 4.78 9.03 -15.03
CA ILE A 185 3.45 9.61 -14.97
C ILE A 185 3.15 9.95 -13.52
N LEU A 186 2.68 11.15 -13.24
CA LEU A 186 2.06 11.49 -11.98
C LEU A 186 0.54 11.54 -12.17
N MET A 187 -0.18 10.73 -11.43
CA MET A 187 -1.64 10.73 -11.35
C MET A 187 -2.03 11.51 -10.10
N ASP A 188 -2.61 12.69 -10.28
CA ASP A 188 -3.11 13.50 -9.17
C ASP A 188 -4.65 13.48 -9.18
N ILE A 189 -5.19 12.29 -8.86
CA ILE A 189 -6.64 12.07 -8.84
C ILE A 189 -7.33 12.94 -7.81
N PRO A 190 -6.78 13.17 -6.58
CA PRO A 190 -7.37 14.08 -5.59
C PRO A 190 -7.53 15.51 -6.08
N ASP A 191 -6.64 16.00 -6.94
CA ASP A 191 -6.76 17.34 -7.56
C ASP A 191 -7.53 17.27 -8.90
N ASN A 192 -8.84 16.99 -8.82
CA ASN A 192 -9.78 16.96 -9.96
C ASN A 192 -9.40 15.98 -11.08
N GLY A 193 -8.63 14.94 -10.78
CA GLY A 193 -8.24 13.92 -11.75
C GLY A 193 -7.11 14.37 -12.67
N GLY A 194 -6.21 15.22 -12.19
CA GLY A 194 -5.04 15.69 -12.92
C GLY A 194 -4.07 14.54 -13.25
N TYR A 195 -3.36 14.68 -14.35
CA TYR A 195 -2.23 13.82 -14.67
C TYR A 195 -1.13 14.62 -15.36
N TYR A 196 0.11 14.20 -15.15
CA TYR A 196 1.29 14.82 -15.74
C TYR A 196 2.19 13.73 -16.30
N VAL A 197 2.69 13.93 -17.52
CA VAL A 197 3.52 12.97 -18.22
C VAL A 197 4.94 13.50 -18.29
N GLY A 198 5.88 12.78 -17.68
CA GLY A 198 7.29 13.08 -17.69
C GLY A 198 8.00 12.47 -18.92
N GLU A 199 9.32 12.50 -18.88
CA GLU A 199 10.16 11.90 -19.91
C GLU A 199 10.23 10.36 -19.79
N GLN A 200 10.63 9.71 -20.86
CA GLN A 200 11.03 8.31 -20.82
C GLN A 200 12.50 8.22 -20.39
N VAL A 201 12.74 7.37 -19.39
CA VAL A 201 14.08 7.21 -18.80
C VAL A 201 14.47 5.74 -18.76
N ALA A 202 15.77 5.45 -18.71
CA ALA A 202 16.24 4.10 -18.48
C ALA A 202 15.83 3.62 -17.07
N MET A 203 15.53 2.34 -16.90
CA MET A 203 15.11 1.77 -15.60
C MET A 203 16.15 2.05 -14.48
N ALA A 204 17.44 2.09 -14.82
CA ALA A 204 18.50 2.33 -13.85
C ALA A 204 18.53 3.77 -13.31
N ASP A 205 18.03 4.73 -14.07
CA ASP A 205 18.10 6.16 -13.75
C ASP A 205 16.80 6.69 -13.13
N VAL A 206 15.82 5.80 -12.91
CA VAL A 206 14.45 6.17 -12.56
C VAL A 206 14.35 6.97 -11.27
N ALA A 207 15.14 6.68 -10.24
CA ALA A 207 15.05 7.39 -8.96
C ALA A 207 15.41 8.89 -9.11
N ALA A 208 16.53 9.19 -9.79
CA ALA A 208 16.95 10.57 -10.02
C ALA A 208 15.98 11.33 -10.95
N ALA A 209 15.44 10.61 -11.95
CA ALA A 209 14.46 11.17 -12.89
C ALA A 209 13.15 11.50 -12.18
N VAL A 210 12.67 10.63 -11.29
CA VAL A 210 11.47 10.87 -10.48
C VAL A 210 11.67 12.07 -9.57
N GLU A 211 12.81 12.21 -8.91
CA GLU A 211 13.08 13.37 -8.05
C GLU A 211 13.04 14.69 -8.83
N THR A 212 13.63 14.71 -10.04
CA THR A 212 13.58 15.86 -10.94
C THR A 212 12.14 16.15 -11.40
N PHE A 213 11.40 15.13 -11.76
CA PHE A 213 10.02 15.23 -12.21
C PHE A 213 9.09 15.79 -11.14
N LEU A 214 9.20 15.28 -9.90
CA LEU A 214 8.43 15.79 -8.76
C LEU A 214 8.84 17.23 -8.40
N GLY A 215 10.13 17.57 -8.50
CA GLY A 215 10.58 18.95 -8.32
C GLY A 215 9.93 19.91 -9.32
N ALA A 216 9.79 19.51 -10.59
CA ALA A 216 9.11 20.30 -11.62
C ALA A 216 7.59 20.41 -11.33
N TYR A 217 6.96 19.34 -10.87
CA TYR A 217 5.55 19.35 -10.46
C TYR A 217 5.29 20.35 -9.33
N VAL A 218 6.06 20.28 -8.23
CA VAL A 218 5.96 21.21 -7.10
C VAL A 218 6.17 22.67 -7.54
N ALA A 219 7.10 22.91 -8.45
CA ALA A 219 7.34 24.23 -9.03
C ALA A 219 6.24 24.70 -9.99
N LYS A 220 5.19 23.86 -10.24
CA LYS A 220 4.15 24.11 -11.25
C LYS A 220 4.71 24.36 -12.67
N ALA A 221 5.79 23.68 -13.01
CA ALA A 221 6.46 23.74 -14.29
C ALA A 221 5.99 22.65 -15.29
N LEU A 222 5.04 21.80 -14.86
CA LEU A 222 4.43 20.76 -15.69
C LEU A 222 3.08 21.25 -16.22
N GLU A 223 2.82 21.00 -17.53
CA GLU A 223 1.54 21.25 -18.20
C GLU A 223 0.72 19.95 -18.35
#